data_3e997a40fc2c7846715b7a4fad0011c4
#
_entry.id   3e997a40fc2c7846715b7a4fad0011c4
#
_cell.length_a   1.000
_cell.length_b   1.000
_cell.length_c   1.000
_cell.angle_alpha   90.00
_cell.angle_beta   90.00
_cell.angle_gamma   90.00
#
_symmetry.space_group_name_H-M   'P 1'
#
loop_
_entity.id
_entity.type
_entity.pdbx_description
1 polymer ?
#
loop_
_entity_poly.entity_id
_entity_poly.type
_entity_poly.pdbx_seq_one_letter_code
_entity_poly.pdbx_strand_id
1 'polypeptide(L)'
;PIPLTPIVGLSIIYDDSDIVVIDKPVGCAAHPSPGWTGPTVVGALMAAGYTISTSGPAERQGIVHRLDVGTSGLMIVAKSDAAFHVLKDAFRNRTVDKIYHAMVQGHLDPTTGTIDAPIDRHPKEDHRFAVMATGKESITHYEVIEFYRGVSMVKVELETGRTHQIRVHFSALHHPLVGDTTYGADPVLGKSLGMS
;
A
#
# COMPACT_ATOMS: atom_id res chain seq x y z
N PRO A 1 -8.16 20.34 -10.75
CA PRO A 1 -6.95 19.86 -11.43
C PRO A 1 -6.03 19.14 -10.43
N ILE A 2 -5.39 18.07 -10.86
CA ILE A 2 -4.39 17.37 -10.04
C ILE A 2 -3.13 18.26 -9.98
N PRO A 3 -2.61 18.56 -8.77
CA PRO A 3 -1.38 19.33 -8.65
C PRO A 3 -0.19 18.58 -9.27
N LEU A 4 0.64 19.27 -10.03
CA LEU A 4 1.91 18.74 -10.52
C LEU A 4 2.91 18.70 -9.37
N THR A 5 3.41 17.50 -9.05
CA THR A 5 4.34 17.28 -7.94
C THR A 5 5.53 16.48 -8.42
N PRO A 6 6.52 17.12 -9.09
CA PRO A 6 7.65 16.41 -9.67
C PRO A 6 8.44 15.66 -8.59
N ILE A 7 8.86 14.44 -8.94
CA ILE A 7 9.76 13.62 -8.13
C ILE A 7 11.03 13.39 -8.95
N VAL A 8 12.16 13.88 -8.44
CA VAL A 8 13.46 13.66 -9.08
C VAL A 8 13.82 12.18 -9.00
N GLY A 9 14.17 11.58 -10.15
CA GLY A 9 14.56 10.17 -10.20
C GLY A 9 13.41 9.19 -9.98
N LEU A 10 12.15 9.57 -10.29
CA LEU A 10 11.03 8.62 -10.28
C LEU A 10 11.35 7.41 -11.14
N SER A 11 11.35 6.22 -10.50
CA SER A 11 11.71 4.97 -11.16
C SER A 11 10.56 4.42 -11.99
N ILE A 12 10.70 4.46 -13.30
CA ILE A 12 9.77 3.84 -14.26
C ILE A 12 10.25 2.43 -14.56
N ILE A 13 9.43 1.45 -14.22
CA ILE A 13 9.74 0.01 -14.41
C ILE A 13 9.29 -0.48 -15.77
N TYR A 14 8.13 0.00 -16.23
CA TYR A 14 7.54 -0.35 -17.52
C TYR A 14 6.69 0.81 -18.03
N ASP A 15 6.69 1.03 -19.33
CA ASP A 15 5.88 2.04 -20.00
C ASP A 15 5.50 1.58 -21.40
N ASP A 16 4.21 1.67 -21.76
CA ASP A 16 3.68 1.53 -23.11
C ASP A 16 2.57 2.54 -23.39
N SER A 17 1.77 2.34 -24.43
CA SER A 17 0.66 3.23 -24.78
C SER A 17 -0.48 3.24 -23.76
N ASP A 18 -0.64 2.17 -23.00
CA ASP A 18 -1.81 1.90 -22.18
C ASP A 18 -1.56 2.00 -20.68
N ILE A 19 -0.36 1.66 -20.24
CA ILE A 19 0.01 1.61 -18.81
C ILE A 19 1.40 2.18 -18.56
N VAL A 20 1.61 2.62 -17.33
CA VAL A 20 2.92 2.88 -16.76
C VAL A 20 3.04 2.19 -15.40
N VAL A 21 4.15 1.52 -15.15
CA VAL A 21 4.46 0.89 -13.87
C VAL A 21 5.66 1.61 -13.25
N ILE A 22 5.51 2.00 -12.01
CA ILE A 22 6.55 2.70 -11.26
C ILE A 22 6.96 1.90 -10.03
N ASP A 23 8.16 2.12 -9.53
CA ASP A 23 8.53 1.81 -8.16
C ASP A 23 8.24 3.05 -7.30
N LYS A 24 7.11 3.00 -6.56
CA LYS A 24 6.68 4.15 -5.75
C LYS A 24 7.63 4.33 -4.57
N PRO A 25 8.23 5.51 -4.38
CA PRO A 25 9.05 5.77 -3.20
C PRO A 25 8.19 5.93 -1.93
N VAL A 26 8.81 5.73 -0.78
CA VAL A 26 8.26 6.14 0.52
C VAL A 26 8.09 7.66 0.55
N GLY A 27 7.09 8.16 1.26
CA GLY A 27 6.80 9.60 1.35
C GLY A 27 6.01 10.17 0.17
N CYS A 28 5.48 9.30 -0.69
CA CYS A 28 4.66 9.66 -1.83
C CYS A 28 3.29 9.01 -1.75
N ALA A 29 2.21 9.79 -1.87
CA ALA A 29 0.86 9.25 -1.97
C ALA A 29 0.54 8.80 -3.41
N ALA A 30 -0.43 7.92 -3.58
CA ALA A 30 -0.86 7.51 -4.93
C ALA A 30 -1.52 8.67 -5.70
N HIS A 31 -2.37 9.43 -5.02
CA HIS A 31 -3.15 10.55 -5.57
C HIS A 31 -3.37 11.63 -4.50
N PRO A 32 -3.80 12.84 -4.89
CA PRO A 32 -4.20 13.88 -3.94
C PRO A 32 -5.29 13.38 -3.00
N SER A 33 -5.19 13.75 -1.73
CA SER A 33 -6.19 13.44 -0.71
C SER A 33 -6.23 14.54 0.35
N PRO A 34 -7.38 14.75 1.03
CA PRO A 34 -7.48 15.75 2.09
C PRO A 34 -6.40 15.56 3.17
N GLY A 35 -5.72 16.64 3.51
CA GLY A 35 -4.65 16.66 4.52
C GLY A 35 -3.27 16.22 4.02
N TRP A 36 -3.14 15.78 2.76
CA TRP A 36 -1.84 15.47 2.17
C TRP A 36 -1.33 16.63 1.33
N THR A 37 -0.14 17.12 1.63
CA THR A 37 0.53 18.23 0.95
C THR A 37 1.81 17.82 0.21
N GLY A 38 2.22 16.57 0.36
CA GLY A 38 3.42 16.01 -0.27
C GLY A 38 3.18 15.58 -1.73
N PRO A 39 4.19 14.97 -2.36
CA PRO A 39 4.10 14.49 -3.73
C PRO A 39 3.10 13.35 -3.89
N THR A 40 2.57 13.23 -5.12
CA THR A 40 1.69 12.13 -5.51
C THR A 40 2.20 11.45 -6.77
N VAL A 41 1.93 10.16 -6.93
CA VAL A 41 2.32 9.39 -8.12
C VAL A 41 1.73 10.01 -9.37
N VAL A 42 0.42 10.28 -9.36
CA VAL A 42 -0.25 10.86 -10.54
C VAL A 42 0.28 12.26 -10.85
N GLY A 43 0.51 13.09 -9.84
CA GLY A 43 1.09 14.43 -10.01
C GLY A 43 2.54 14.40 -10.53
N ALA A 44 3.33 13.43 -10.09
CA ALA A 44 4.70 13.21 -10.55
C ALA A 44 4.76 12.71 -12.00
N LEU A 45 3.91 11.77 -12.37
CA LEU A 45 3.82 11.27 -13.74
C LEU A 45 3.38 12.39 -14.71
N MET A 46 2.37 13.17 -14.35
CA MET A 46 1.93 14.31 -15.15
C MET A 46 3.03 15.38 -15.28
N ALA A 47 3.76 15.67 -14.21
CA ALA A 47 4.90 16.59 -14.25
C ALA A 47 6.04 16.09 -15.15
N ALA A 48 6.20 14.77 -15.26
CA ALA A 48 7.16 14.13 -16.16
C ALA A 48 6.66 14.02 -17.62
N GLY A 49 5.47 14.54 -17.93
CA GLY A 49 4.91 14.57 -19.29
C GLY A 49 4.08 13.34 -19.67
N TYR A 50 3.77 12.46 -18.73
CA TYR A 50 2.89 11.33 -19.01
C TYR A 50 1.44 11.77 -19.16
N THR A 51 0.77 11.24 -20.18
CA THR A 51 -0.69 11.33 -20.31
C THR A 51 -1.32 10.22 -19.48
N ILE A 52 -2.19 10.59 -18.55
CA ILE A 52 -2.89 9.66 -17.66
C ILE A 52 -4.34 9.57 -18.10
N SER A 53 -4.94 8.37 -18.03
CA SER A 53 -6.37 8.18 -18.28
C SER A 53 -7.19 9.17 -17.45
N THR A 54 -8.21 9.76 -18.05
CA THR A 54 -9.15 10.66 -17.37
C THR A 54 -10.29 9.90 -16.67
N SER A 55 -10.32 8.59 -16.80
CA SER A 55 -11.29 7.74 -16.12
C SER A 55 -11.08 7.69 -14.62
N GLY A 56 -12.16 7.63 -13.87
CA GLY A 56 -12.19 7.66 -12.41
C GLY A 56 -12.52 9.04 -11.84
N PRO A 57 -12.60 9.16 -10.50
CA PRO A 57 -12.82 10.44 -9.83
C PRO A 57 -11.72 11.46 -10.15
N ALA A 58 -12.07 12.74 -10.20
CA ALA A 58 -11.19 13.81 -10.66
C ALA A 58 -9.83 13.89 -9.93
N GLU A 59 -9.82 13.57 -8.64
CA GLU A 59 -8.62 13.59 -7.80
C GLU A 59 -7.73 12.35 -7.96
N ARG A 60 -8.24 11.28 -8.60
CA ARG A 60 -7.54 10.00 -8.77
C ARG A 60 -7.72 9.38 -10.15
N GLN A 61 -7.75 10.21 -11.18
CA GLN A 61 -7.81 9.76 -12.57
C GLN A 61 -6.66 8.80 -12.88
N GLY A 62 -6.95 7.70 -13.60
CA GLY A 62 -5.97 6.68 -13.96
C GLY A 62 -5.51 5.76 -12.83
N ILE A 63 -5.91 6.03 -11.59
CA ILE A 63 -5.52 5.25 -10.41
C ILE A 63 -6.48 4.08 -10.21
N VAL A 64 -5.95 2.87 -10.33
CA VAL A 64 -6.71 1.61 -10.24
C VAL A 64 -6.50 0.88 -8.91
N HIS A 65 -5.39 1.15 -8.24
CA HIS A 65 -5.06 0.70 -6.89
C HIS A 65 -4.16 1.71 -6.18
N ARG A 66 -3.83 1.46 -4.94
CA ARG A 66 -2.97 2.36 -4.16
C ARG A 66 -2.06 1.62 -3.20
N LEU A 67 -0.91 2.24 -2.91
CA LEU A 67 -0.04 1.93 -1.79
C LEU A 67 -0.11 3.08 -0.79
N ASP A 68 0.09 2.78 0.49
CA ASP A 68 0.18 3.79 1.55
C ASP A 68 1.39 4.71 1.33
N VAL A 69 1.37 5.89 1.91
CA VAL A 69 2.49 6.86 1.83
C VAL A 69 3.81 6.25 2.30
N GLY A 70 3.77 5.49 3.39
CA GLY A 70 4.94 4.80 3.96
C GLY A 70 5.30 3.48 3.29
N THR A 71 4.60 3.07 2.24
CA THR A 71 4.86 1.82 1.51
C THR A 71 5.54 2.12 0.17
N SER A 72 6.67 1.50 -0.08
CA SER A 72 7.33 1.49 -1.38
C SER A 72 6.90 0.28 -2.21
N GLY A 73 7.18 0.32 -3.51
CA GLY A 73 7.01 -0.81 -4.40
C GLY A 73 6.21 -0.53 -5.67
N LEU A 74 5.93 -1.59 -6.41
CA LEU A 74 5.33 -1.51 -7.74
C LEU A 74 3.90 -0.96 -7.68
N MET A 75 3.64 0.01 -8.53
CA MET A 75 2.34 0.59 -8.73
C MET A 75 2.06 0.78 -10.21
N ILE A 76 0.92 0.26 -10.69
CA ILE A 76 0.46 0.41 -12.06
C ILE A 76 -0.53 1.56 -12.17
N VAL A 77 -0.36 2.41 -13.18
CA VAL A 77 -1.24 3.54 -13.50
C VAL A 77 -1.72 3.40 -14.93
N ALA A 78 -3.01 3.60 -15.17
CA ALA A 78 -3.61 3.56 -16.51
C ALA A 78 -3.33 4.86 -17.27
N LYS A 79 -2.84 4.74 -18.49
CA LYS A 79 -2.64 5.84 -19.45
C LYS A 79 -3.83 5.97 -20.40
N SER A 80 -4.44 4.86 -20.78
CA SER A 80 -5.66 4.83 -21.60
C SER A 80 -6.90 4.47 -20.77
N ASP A 81 -8.07 4.92 -21.24
CA ASP A 81 -9.35 4.60 -20.59
C ASP A 81 -9.69 3.11 -20.70
N ALA A 82 -9.30 2.47 -21.81
CA ALA A 82 -9.45 1.03 -21.98
C ALA A 82 -8.67 0.27 -20.91
N ALA A 83 -7.40 0.62 -20.70
CA ALA A 83 -6.58 0.00 -19.66
C ALA A 83 -7.15 0.27 -18.25
N PHE A 84 -7.67 1.48 -18.00
CA PHE A 84 -8.29 1.79 -16.72
C PHE A 84 -9.41 0.80 -16.37
N HIS A 85 -10.33 0.54 -17.30
CA HIS A 85 -11.45 -0.36 -17.06
C HIS A 85 -11.01 -1.81 -16.88
N VAL A 86 -10.09 -2.29 -17.73
CA VAL A 86 -9.54 -3.67 -17.63
C VAL A 86 -8.84 -3.86 -16.27
N LEU A 87 -7.97 -2.94 -15.88
CA LEU A 87 -7.26 -3.03 -14.62
C LEU A 87 -8.20 -2.90 -13.41
N LYS A 88 -9.18 -1.99 -13.49
CA LYS A 88 -10.18 -1.83 -12.43
C LYS A 88 -10.97 -3.11 -12.20
N ASP A 89 -11.36 -3.80 -13.28
CA ASP A 89 -12.04 -5.09 -13.20
C ASP A 89 -11.11 -6.19 -12.66
N ALA A 90 -9.85 -6.23 -13.08
CA ALA A 90 -8.87 -7.19 -12.57
C ALA A 90 -8.68 -7.06 -11.05
N PHE A 91 -8.54 -5.83 -10.52
CA PHE A 91 -8.45 -5.60 -9.08
C PHE A 91 -9.77 -5.95 -8.35
N ARG A 92 -10.92 -5.62 -8.93
CA ARG A 92 -12.25 -5.94 -8.37
C ARG A 92 -12.47 -7.45 -8.29
N ASN A 93 -12.10 -8.17 -9.34
CA ASN A 93 -12.28 -9.62 -9.46
C ASN A 93 -11.15 -10.41 -8.79
N ARG A 94 -10.21 -9.74 -8.12
CA ARG A 94 -9.10 -10.34 -7.39
C ARG A 94 -8.22 -11.24 -8.27
N THR A 95 -8.03 -10.86 -9.55
CA THR A 95 -7.19 -11.60 -10.51
C THR A 95 -5.76 -11.06 -10.58
N VAL A 96 -5.44 -10.03 -9.81
CA VAL A 96 -4.09 -9.47 -9.66
C VAL A 96 -3.41 -10.10 -8.45
N ASP A 97 -2.26 -10.73 -8.67
CA ASP A 97 -1.43 -11.23 -7.59
C ASP A 97 -0.76 -10.06 -6.86
N LYS A 98 -1.10 -9.89 -5.59
CA LYS A 98 -0.60 -8.81 -4.74
C LYS A 98 0.34 -9.39 -3.68
N ILE A 99 1.63 -9.25 -3.93
CA ILE A 99 2.69 -9.78 -3.06
C ILE A 99 3.46 -8.62 -2.46
N TYR A 100 3.61 -8.66 -1.14
CA TYR A 100 4.36 -7.67 -0.35
C TYR A 100 5.43 -8.37 0.48
N HIS A 101 6.47 -7.63 0.81
CA HIS A 101 7.37 -7.97 1.89
C HIS A 101 7.13 -7.03 3.07
N ALA A 102 7.03 -7.58 4.26
CA ALA A 102 6.84 -6.83 5.49
C ALA A 102 7.83 -7.31 6.55
N MET A 103 8.44 -6.37 7.24
CA MET A 103 9.23 -6.67 8.43
C MET A 103 8.39 -6.40 9.67
N VAL A 104 8.12 -7.44 10.44
CA VAL A 104 7.28 -7.35 11.65
C VAL A 104 8.10 -7.60 12.91
N GLN A 105 7.68 -6.99 14.01
CA GLN A 105 8.30 -7.17 15.32
C GLN A 105 8.03 -8.57 15.88
N GLY A 106 9.03 -9.15 16.50
CA GLY A 106 8.97 -10.47 17.10
C GLY A 106 9.07 -11.60 16.08
N HIS A 107 8.93 -12.81 16.55
CA HIS A 107 8.96 -14.04 15.75
C HIS A 107 7.55 -14.59 15.65
N LEU A 108 7.03 -14.66 14.43
CA LEU A 108 5.72 -15.21 14.13
C LEU A 108 5.71 -16.73 14.32
N ASP A 109 4.73 -17.22 15.08
CA ASP A 109 4.42 -18.61 15.23
C ASP A 109 2.87 -18.78 15.17
N PRO A 110 2.34 -19.55 14.21
CA PRO A 110 3.05 -20.31 13.17
C PRO A 110 3.73 -19.46 12.10
N THR A 111 4.70 -20.04 11.37
CA THR A 111 5.45 -19.38 10.31
C THR A 111 4.67 -19.13 9.03
N THR A 112 3.51 -19.75 8.88
CA THR A 112 2.56 -19.53 7.80
C THR A 112 1.16 -19.39 8.35
N GLY A 113 0.31 -18.60 7.71
CA GLY A 113 -1.06 -18.46 8.17
C GLY A 113 -1.92 -17.57 7.26
N THR A 114 -3.20 -17.55 7.62
CA THR A 114 -4.20 -16.67 7.01
C THR A 114 -4.86 -15.84 8.11
N ILE A 115 -4.86 -14.52 7.93
CA ILE A 115 -5.60 -13.60 8.79
C ILE A 115 -6.88 -13.24 8.04
N ASP A 116 -8.00 -13.81 8.49
CA ASP A 116 -9.34 -13.50 7.98
C ASP A 116 -10.07 -12.70 9.06
N ALA A 117 -9.94 -11.38 9.00
CA ALA A 117 -10.47 -10.50 10.03
C ALA A 117 -10.95 -9.17 9.39
N PRO A 118 -12.27 -8.87 9.51
CA PRO A 118 -12.83 -7.69 8.88
C PRO A 118 -12.23 -6.39 9.41
N ILE A 119 -12.05 -5.41 8.52
CA ILE A 119 -11.44 -4.11 8.86
C ILE A 119 -12.41 -2.97 8.62
N ASP A 120 -12.48 -2.05 9.57
CA ASP A 120 -13.20 -0.77 9.47
C ASP A 120 -12.40 0.37 10.10
N ARG A 121 -12.92 1.59 9.99
CA ARG A 121 -12.34 2.74 10.68
C ARG A 121 -12.33 2.52 12.19
N HIS A 122 -11.28 2.96 12.83
CA HIS A 122 -11.20 2.90 14.29
C HIS A 122 -12.28 3.81 14.92
N PRO A 123 -13.05 3.33 15.92
CA PRO A 123 -14.23 4.05 16.42
C PRO A 123 -13.92 5.37 17.14
N LYS A 124 -12.66 5.58 17.54
CA LYS A 124 -12.23 6.77 18.32
C LYS A 124 -11.09 7.55 17.65
N GLU A 125 -10.47 7.03 16.62
CA GLU A 125 -9.28 7.62 15.99
C GLU A 125 -9.43 7.64 14.46
N ASP A 126 -9.86 8.77 13.91
CA ASP A 126 -10.22 8.92 12.49
C ASP A 126 -9.11 8.55 11.49
N HIS A 127 -7.84 8.61 11.91
CA HIS A 127 -6.69 8.30 11.07
C HIS A 127 -6.29 6.82 11.09
N ARG A 128 -6.93 6.00 11.94
CA ARG A 128 -6.64 4.56 12.09
C ARG A 128 -7.77 3.69 11.58
N PHE A 129 -7.41 2.44 11.33
CA PHE A 129 -8.31 1.32 11.05
C PHE A 129 -8.12 0.24 12.10
N ALA A 130 -9.11 -0.62 12.26
CA ALA A 130 -9.07 -1.69 13.25
C ALA A 130 -9.80 -2.94 12.75
N VAL A 131 -9.46 -4.10 13.30
CA VAL A 131 -10.28 -5.31 13.14
C VAL A 131 -11.58 -5.09 13.90
N MET A 132 -12.70 -5.17 13.17
CA MET A 132 -14.05 -4.95 13.70
C MET A 132 -15.05 -5.89 13.02
N ALA A 133 -15.93 -6.52 13.81
CA ALA A 133 -16.94 -7.44 13.28
C ALA A 133 -17.87 -6.81 12.22
N THR A 134 -18.08 -5.50 12.28
CA THR A 134 -18.87 -4.73 11.32
C THR A 134 -18.08 -4.28 10.09
N GLY A 135 -16.79 -4.62 10.05
CA GLY A 135 -15.88 -4.20 8.99
C GLY A 135 -16.08 -4.93 7.67
N LYS A 136 -15.33 -4.49 6.69
CA LYS A 136 -15.30 -5.14 5.36
C LYS A 136 -14.37 -6.35 5.39
N GLU A 137 -14.79 -7.43 4.73
CA GLU A 137 -13.97 -8.62 4.52
C GLU A 137 -12.53 -8.26 4.17
N SER A 138 -11.58 -8.85 4.89
CA SER A 138 -10.16 -8.58 4.73
C SER A 138 -9.36 -9.85 4.98
N ILE A 139 -8.69 -10.35 3.93
CA ILE A 139 -7.98 -11.63 3.95
C ILE A 139 -6.53 -11.42 3.57
N THR A 140 -5.64 -11.80 4.46
CA THR A 140 -4.18 -11.68 4.33
C THR A 140 -3.53 -13.05 4.57
N HIS A 141 -2.80 -13.56 3.58
CA HIS A 141 -1.97 -14.76 3.74
C HIS A 141 -0.53 -14.34 4.02
N TYR A 142 0.17 -15.10 4.84
CA TYR A 142 1.56 -14.82 5.14
C TYR A 142 2.44 -16.07 5.25
N GLU A 143 3.71 -15.89 4.95
CA GLU A 143 4.77 -16.87 5.12
C GLU A 143 6.03 -16.14 5.63
N VAL A 144 6.61 -16.61 6.74
CA VAL A 144 7.88 -16.09 7.22
C VAL A 144 9.00 -16.54 6.28
N ILE A 145 9.73 -15.59 5.71
CA ILE A 145 10.87 -15.84 4.83
C ILE A 145 12.14 -16.04 5.65
N GLU A 146 12.33 -15.20 6.66
CA GLU A 146 13.56 -15.21 7.46
C GLU A 146 13.31 -14.60 8.84
N PHE A 147 14.01 -15.14 9.85
CA PHE A 147 14.05 -14.58 11.19
C PHE A 147 15.33 -13.81 11.41
N TYR A 148 15.22 -12.64 11.99
CA TYR A 148 16.33 -11.82 12.47
C TYR A 148 16.20 -11.61 13.98
N ARG A 149 17.17 -10.93 14.59
CA ARG A 149 17.11 -10.62 16.02
C ARG A 149 15.92 -9.70 16.34
N GLY A 150 14.87 -10.29 16.91
CA GLY A 150 13.67 -9.58 17.36
C GLY A 150 12.69 -9.19 16.25
N VAL A 151 12.88 -9.64 15.00
CA VAL A 151 11.99 -9.35 13.88
C VAL A 151 11.86 -10.55 12.93
N SER A 152 10.78 -10.56 12.17
CA SER A 152 10.55 -11.53 11.09
C SER A 152 10.36 -10.79 9.77
N MET A 153 11.02 -11.27 8.71
CA MET A 153 10.70 -10.89 7.33
C MET A 153 9.59 -11.80 6.82
N VAL A 154 8.53 -11.21 6.31
CA VAL A 154 7.32 -11.93 5.93
C VAL A 154 6.96 -11.63 4.49
N LYS A 155 6.70 -12.67 3.70
CA LYS A 155 6.00 -12.57 2.43
C LYS A 155 4.50 -12.52 2.74
N VAL A 156 3.80 -11.57 2.15
CA VAL A 156 2.37 -11.34 2.36
C VAL A 156 1.66 -11.39 1.01
N GLU A 157 0.60 -12.17 0.92
CA GLU A 157 -0.29 -12.23 -0.25
C GLU A 157 -1.68 -11.74 0.14
N LEU A 158 -2.22 -10.78 -0.61
CA LEU A 158 -3.51 -10.17 -0.31
C LEU A 158 -4.61 -10.65 -1.27
N GLU A 159 -5.68 -11.22 -0.74
CA GLU A 159 -6.92 -11.40 -1.52
C GLU A 159 -7.70 -10.09 -1.62
N THR A 160 -7.74 -9.33 -0.55
CA THR A 160 -8.41 -8.03 -0.45
C THR A 160 -7.38 -6.90 -0.34
N GLY A 161 -7.79 -5.65 -0.56
CA GLY A 161 -6.91 -4.47 -0.47
C GLY A 161 -7.57 -3.34 0.32
N ARG A 162 -7.79 -3.53 1.64
CA ARG A 162 -8.34 -2.49 2.51
C ARG A 162 -7.25 -1.53 2.94
N THR A 163 -7.65 -0.32 3.29
CA THR A 163 -6.74 0.69 3.83
C THR A 163 -5.99 0.14 5.04
N HIS A 164 -4.67 0.27 5.04
CA HIS A 164 -3.78 -0.20 6.11
C HIS A 164 -3.90 -1.71 6.43
N GLN A 165 -4.38 -2.54 5.50
CA GLN A 165 -4.74 -3.93 5.81
C GLN A 165 -3.59 -4.73 6.44
N ILE A 166 -2.40 -4.73 5.85
CA ILE A 166 -1.23 -5.46 6.38
C ILE A 166 -0.87 -4.91 7.76
N ARG A 167 -0.83 -3.60 7.90
CA ARG A 167 -0.50 -2.91 9.15
C ARG A 167 -1.47 -3.27 10.29
N VAL A 168 -2.77 -3.22 10.00
CA VAL A 168 -3.85 -3.55 10.97
C VAL A 168 -3.81 -5.03 11.35
N HIS A 169 -3.69 -5.93 10.37
CA HIS A 169 -3.70 -7.37 10.61
C HIS A 169 -2.53 -7.83 11.47
N PHE A 170 -1.29 -7.39 11.15
CA PHE A 170 -0.13 -7.78 11.95
C PHE A 170 -0.10 -7.10 13.32
N SER A 171 -0.62 -5.89 13.46
CA SER A 171 -0.83 -5.26 14.76
C SER A 171 -1.83 -6.06 15.62
N ALA A 172 -2.91 -6.56 15.04
CA ALA A 172 -3.90 -7.40 15.72
C ALA A 172 -3.30 -8.74 16.20
N LEU A 173 -2.29 -9.27 15.51
CA LEU A 173 -1.51 -10.44 15.94
C LEU A 173 -0.43 -10.09 16.98
N HIS A 174 -0.33 -8.86 17.45
CA HIS A 174 0.74 -8.36 18.32
C HIS A 174 2.15 -8.42 17.70
N HIS A 175 2.23 -8.38 16.37
CA HIS A 175 3.45 -8.31 15.58
C HIS A 175 3.40 -7.11 14.63
N PRO A 176 3.35 -5.86 15.13
CA PRO A 176 3.25 -4.69 14.27
C PRO A 176 4.46 -4.59 13.33
N LEU A 177 4.26 -3.93 12.19
CA LEU A 177 5.34 -3.65 11.25
C LEU A 177 6.40 -2.77 11.93
N VAL A 178 7.66 -3.09 11.72
CA VAL A 178 8.78 -2.30 12.26
C VAL A 178 8.66 -0.85 11.79
N GLY A 179 8.77 0.08 12.72
CA GLY A 179 8.65 1.52 12.46
C GLY A 179 7.22 2.06 12.39
N ASP A 180 6.21 1.20 12.37
CA ASP A 180 4.81 1.63 12.32
C ASP A 180 4.24 1.97 13.71
N THR A 181 4.65 3.12 14.22
CA THR A 181 4.23 3.59 15.54
C THR A 181 2.74 3.88 15.64
N THR A 182 2.08 4.17 14.52
CA THR A 182 0.62 4.34 14.46
C THR A 182 -0.10 3.07 14.91
N TYR A 183 0.43 1.90 14.61
CA TYR A 183 -0.13 0.60 14.94
C TYR A 183 0.64 -0.15 16.03
N GLY A 184 1.39 0.56 16.86
CA GLY A 184 1.95 0.04 18.11
C GLY A 184 3.38 -0.51 18.00
N ALA A 185 4.12 -0.21 16.94
CA ALA A 185 5.53 -0.57 16.85
C ALA A 185 6.39 0.14 17.90
N ASP A 186 7.40 -0.57 18.40
CA ASP A 186 8.43 0.02 19.25
C ASP A 186 9.31 1.00 18.43
N PRO A 187 9.29 2.31 18.77
CA PRO A 187 10.08 3.29 18.03
C PRO A 187 11.59 3.11 18.19
N VAL A 188 12.05 2.46 19.26
CA VAL A 188 13.48 2.21 19.51
C VAL A 188 13.99 1.11 18.58
N LEU A 189 13.22 0.04 18.40
CA LEU A 189 13.60 -1.06 17.51
C LEU A 189 13.73 -0.57 16.06
N GLY A 190 12.78 0.22 15.57
CA GLY A 190 12.83 0.79 14.23
C GLY A 190 14.14 1.58 14.00
N LYS A 191 14.46 2.49 14.93
CA LYS A 191 15.70 3.29 14.85
C LYS A 191 16.96 2.43 14.89
N SER A 192 16.99 1.39 15.72
CA SER A 192 18.17 0.50 15.84
C SER A 192 18.45 -0.29 14.57
N LEU A 193 17.42 -0.48 13.72
CA LEU A 193 17.51 -1.14 12.41
C LEU A 193 17.73 -0.15 11.27
N GLY A 194 17.90 1.15 11.56
CA GLY A 194 18.05 2.19 10.54
C GLY A 194 16.76 2.51 9.76
N MET A 195 15.62 2.13 10.30
CA MET A 195 14.29 2.40 9.74
C MET A 195 13.67 3.60 10.46
N SER A 196 13.28 4.61 9.71
CA SER A 196 12.66 5.85 10.22
C SER A 196 11.20 5.93 9.83
#